data_7c18f1adc9f70066ddef5b1542a2bea7
#
_entry.id   7c18f1adc9f70066ddef5b1542a2bea7
#
_cell.length_a   1.000
_cell.length_b   1.000
_cell.length_c   1.000
_cell.angle_alpha   90.00
_cell.angle_beta   90.00
_cell.angle_gamma   90.00
#
_symmetry.space_group_name_H-M   'P 1'
#
loop_
_entity.id
_entity.type
_entity.pdbx_description
1 polymer ?
#
loop_
_entity_poly.entity_id
_entity_poly.type
_entity_poly.pdbx_seq_one_letter_code
_entity_poly.pdbx_strand_id
1 'polypeptide(L)'
;ERTEVLQPALFCVEYALARLWMSRGIEPAALLGHSVGEFVAAAVAGTMRVYDAARLVARRGALMQSMAPGRMLAVRMPPAALRKALPADLSVAAVNAPGACVVAGPTDAIATFERMLLAQGVQARALATSHAFHSSMMDEAIAPFIAAVSAVELSAPRIPIVSSVTGTWLSDAQAVSPEYWGRHLRDTVDFSGAVRTLLGTAGRVFLECGPRAALAGFVRQHAGSNGSAPIAVATMGDSAADEALSLARAVARLWTCGVETNSGAYPGRRRIPLPTYPFERRRHWVDTRPGGIGAPGSLQHASAGTPEPAAPLAPVAPAALLPTPEIEPGLAAQDGIEALLQQQIALMEQQLALLAAAAAADGVPTDTVEDTRLVSTADGSSSPTAGRAA
;
A
#
# COMPACT_ATOMS: atom_id res chain seq x y z
N GLU A 1 5.16 -11.50 -15.07
CA GLU A 1 3.90 -11.20 -14.34
C GLU A 1 2.89 -10.62 -15.33
N ARG A 2 1.66 -11.14 -15.34
CA ARG A 2 0.61 -10.73 -16.27
C ARG A 2 -0.13 -9.52 -15.69
N THR A 3 0.04 -8.36 -16.30
CA THR A 3 -0.57 -7.09 -15.86
C THR A 3 -2.10 -7.13 -15.85
N GLU A 4 -2.69 -7.85 -16.81
CA GLU A 4 -4.14 -8.05 -16.94
C GLU A 4 -4.77 -8.82 -15.76
N VAL A 5 -3.96 -9.61 -15.03
CA VAL A 5 -4.38 -10.33 -13.82
C VAL A 5 -4.02 -9.57 -12.56
N LEU A 6 -2.80 -8.98 -12.53
CA LEU A 6 -2.28 -8.33 -11.34
C LEU A 6 -3.08 -7.08 -10.96
N GLN A 7 -3.47 -6.24 -11.93
CA GLN A 7 -4.21 -5.01 -11.62
C GLN A 7 -5.59 -5.29 -11.01
N PRO A 8 -6.44 -6.18 -11.57
CA PRO A 8 -7.70 -6.54 -10.94
C PRO A 8 -7.54 -7.17 -9.56
N ALA A 9 -6.52 -8.03 -9.37
CA ALA A 9 -6.25 -8.64 -8.07
C ALA A 9 -5.88 -7.60 -7.01
N LEU A 10 -4.99 -6.64 -7.35
CA LEU A 10 -4.67 -5.52 -6.47
C LEU A 10 -5.90 -4.68 -6.13
N PHE A 11 -6.70 -4.32 -7.13
CA PHE A 11 -7.94 -3.57 -6.93
C PHE A 11 -8.87 -4.27 -5.93
N CYS A 12 -9.09 -5.58 -6.07
CA CYS A 12 -9.95 -6.33 -5.17
C CYS A 12 -9.43 -6.33 -3.72
N VAL A 13 -8.14 -6.58 -3.53
CA VAL A 13 -7.51 -6.61 -2.20
C VAL A 13 -7.55 -5.22 -1.56
N GLU A 14 -7.15 -4.19 -2.29
CA GLU A 14 -7.08 -2.81 -1.79
C GLU A 14 -8.49 -2.28 -1.44
N TYR A 15 -9.48 -2.54 -2.30
CA TYR A 15 -10.88 -2.17 -2.02
C TYR A 15 -11.43 -2.90 -0.80
N ALA A 16 -11.19 -4.22 -0.68
CA ALA A 16 -11.63 -5.01 0.47
C ALA A 16 -11.00 -4.50 1.78
N LEU A 17 -9.71 -4.16 1.77
CA LEU A 17 -9.02 -3.59 2.93
C LEU A 17 -9.58 -2.22 3.32
N ALA A 18 -9.82 -1.34 2.34
CA ALA A 18 -10.43 -0.04 2.60
C ALA A 18 -11.83 -0.21 3.25
N ARG A 19 -12.65 -1.12 2.73
CA ARG A 19 -13.97 -1.44 3.28
C ARG A 19 -13.90 -2.06 4.68
N LEU A 20 -12.89 -2.92 4.92
CA LEU A 20 -12.63 -3.49 6.25
C LEU A 20 -12.34 -2.39 7.27
N TRP A 21 -11.49 -1.42 6.94
CA TRP A 21 -11.20 -0.31 7.84
C TRP A 21 -12.42 0.57 8.10
N MET A 22 -13.18 0.89 7.05
CA MET A 22 -14.42 1.65 7.20
C MET A 22 -15.45 0.90 8.06
N SER A 23 -15.57 -0.43 7.94
CA SER A 23 -16.45 -1.23 8.81
C SER A 23 -16.00 -1.25 10.27
N ARG A 24 -14.73 -0.93 10.53
CA ARG A 24 -14.16 -0.76 11.88
C ARG A 24 -14.26 0.68 12.40
N GLY A 25 -15.02 1.54 11.74
CA GLY A 25 -15.25 2.92 12.15
C GLY A 25 -14.16 3.89 11.74
N ILE A 26 -13.22 3.49 10.87
CA ILE A 26 -12.24 4.42 10.31
C ILE A 26 -12.89 5.19 9.17
N GLU A 27 -13.10 6.49 9.39
CA GLU A 27 -13.63 7.38 8.36
C GLU A 27 -12.47 8.12 7.67
N PRO A 28 -12.21 7.84 6.38
CA PRO A 28 -11.13 8.52 5.68
C PRO A 28 -11.49 9.99 5.42
N ALA A 29 -10.64 10.91 5.89
CA ALA A 29 -10.78 12.34 5.61
C ALA A 29 -10.39 12.70 4.17
N ALA A 30 -9.57 11.87 3.53
CA ALA A 30 -9.16 12.00 2.14
C ALA A 30 -8.63 10.66 1.63
N LEU A 31 -8.66 10.47 0.32
CA LEU A 31 -8.15 9.29 -0.36
C LEU A 31 -7.00 9.68 -1.31
N LEU A 32 -6.03 8.79 -1.43
CA LEU A 32 -4.92 8.90 -2.37
C LEU A 32 -4.61 7.50 -2.91
N GLY A 33 -4.59 7.34 -4.21
CA GLY A 33 -4.16 6.13 -4.87
C GLY A 33 -2.81 6.30 -5.57
N HIS A 34 -2.09 5.21 -5.78
CA HIS A 34 -0.92 5.16 -6.63
C HIS A 34 -1.26 4.34 -7.87
N SER A 35 -1.27 4.95 -9.06
CA SER A 35 -1.65 4.28 -10.30
C SER A 35 -3.02 3.56 -10.15
N VAL A 36 -3.10 2.24 -10.30
CA VAL A 36 -4.37 1.50 -10.16
C VAL A 36 -5.12 1.80 -8.86
N GLY A 37 -4.43 2.13 -7.78
CA GLY A 37 -5.03 2.48 -6.49
C GLY A 37 -5.92 3.73 -6.54
N GLU A 38 -5.78 4.60 -7.55
CA GLU A 38 -6.70 5.75 -7.71
C GLU A 38 -8.10 5.31 -8.17
N PHE A 39 -8.22 4.19 -8.89
CA PHE A 39 -9.53 3.57 -9.19
C PHE A 39 -10.18 2.98 -7.93
N VAL A 40 -9.37 2.46 -7.00
CA VAL A 40 -9.86 2.03 -5.68
C VAL A 40 -10.38 3.24 -4.89
N ALA A 41 -9.62 4.34 -4.86
CA ALA A 41 -10.04 5.59 -4.23
C ALA A 41 -11.34 6.12 -4.84
N ALA A 42 -11.48 6.09 -6.17
CA ALA A 42 -12.69 6.49 -6.89
C ALA A 42 -13.90 5.62 -6.52
N ALA A 43 -13.72 4.30 -6.43
CA ALA A 43 -14.78 3.38 -6.02
C ALA A 43 -15.22 3.60 -4.57
N VAL A 44 -14.26 3.81 -3.66
CA VAL A 44 -14.52 4.10 -2.23
C VAL A 44 -15.21 5.45 -2.07
N ALA A 45 -14.77 6.48 -2.81
CA ALA A 45 -15.38 7.81 -2.79
C ALA A 45 -16.76 7.87 -3.47
N GLY A 46 -17.15 6.83 -4.22
CA GLY A 46 -18.40 6.76 -4.95
C GLY A 46 -18.39 7.53 -6.28
N THR A 47 -17.21 7.84 -6.81
CA THR A 47 -17.05 8.42 -8.15
C THR A 47 -17.50 7.45 -9.23
N MET A 48 -17.29 6.16 -9.04
CA MET A 48 -17.79 5.07 -9.87
C MET A 48 -18.25 3.90 -9.00
N ARG A 49 -19.18 3.09 -9.51
CA ARG A 49 -19.61 1.88 -8.80
C ARG A 49 -18.44 0.90 -8.76
N VAL A 50 -18.32 0.13 -7.67
CA VAL A 50 -17.23 -0.84 -7.51
C VAL A 50 -17.13 -1.84 -8.66
N TYR A 51 -18.28 -2.29 -9.17
CA TYR A 51 -18.34 -3.22 -10.29
C TYR A 51 -17.80 -2.59 -11.59
N ASP A 52 -18.16 -1.34 -11.86
CA ASP A 52 -17.68 -0.60 -13.03
C ASP A 52 -16.17 -0.31 -12.90
N ALA A 53 -15.71 0.10 -11.72
CA ALA A 53 -14.29 0.29 -11.44
C ALA A 53 -13.49 -1.01 -11.67
N ALA A 54 -13.97 -2.15 -11.18
CA ALA A 54 -13.33 -3.44 -11.38
C ALA A 54 -13.23 -3.82 -12.87
N ARG A 55 -14.30 -3.60 -13.63
CA ARG A 55 -14.31 -3.82 -15.09
C ARG A 55 -13.33 -2.90 -15.82
N LEU A 56 -13.30 -1.62 -15.44
CA LEU A 56 -12.35 -0.65 -16.01
C LEU A 56 -10.90 -1.04 -15.69
N VAL A 57 -10.61 -1.48 -14.47
CA VAL A 57 -9.27 -1.93 -14.07
C VAL A 57 -8.88 -3.20 -14.85
N ALA A 58 -9.79 -4.15 -15.05
CA ALA A 58 -9.55 -5.32 -15.89
C ALA A 58 -9.27 -4.92 -17.35
N ARG A 59 -10.05 -3.99 -17.90
CA ARG A 59 -9.83 -3.46 -19.26
C ARG A 59 -8.52 -2.70 -19.36
N ARG A 60 -8.17 -1.90 -18.35
CA ARG A 60 -6.89 -1.19 -18.23
C ARG A 60 -5.73 -2.17 -18.27
N GLY A 61 -5.78 -3.20 -17.42
CA GLY A 61 -4.74 -4.24 -17.37
C GLY A 61 -4.55 -4.96 -18.70
N ALA A 62 -5.65 -5.31 -19.38
CA ALA A 62 -5.61 -5.97 -20.68
C ALA A 62 -5.04 -5.05 -21.79
N LEU A 63 -5.44 -3.79 -21.83
CA LEU A 63 -4.89 -2.82 -22.77
C LEU A 63 -3.40 -2.59 -22.55
N MET A 64 -2.97 -2.40 -21.31
CA MET A 64 -1.55 -2.21 -20.99
C MET A 64 -0.73 -3.47 -21.29
N GLN A 65 -1.29 -4.65 -21.11
CA GLN A 65 -0.64 -5.92 -21.44
C GLN A 65 -0.48 -6.13 -22.97
N SER A 66 -1.34 -5.53 -23.79
CA SER A 66 -1.25 -5.61 -25.26
C SER A 66 -0.26 -4.62 -25.89
N MET A 67 0.28 -3.71 -25.10
CA MET A 67 1.29 -2.75 -25.61
C MET A 67 2.65 -3.43 -25.85
N ALA A 68 3.53 -2.73 -26.53
CA ALA A 68 4.89 -3.22 -26.76
C ALA A 68 5.62 -3.43 -25.41
N PRO A 69 6.41 -4.51 -25.29
CA PRO A 69 7.23 -4.77 -24.10
C PRO A 69 8.20 -3.63 -23.81
N GLY A 70 8.39 -3.33 -22.53
CA GLY A 70 9.30 -2.30 -22.07
C GLY A 70 9.72 -2.56 -20.64
N ARG A 71 10.51 -1.66 -20.07
CA ARG A 71 11.02 -1.80 -18.70
C ARG A 71 10.82 -0.54 -17.89
N MET A 72 10.88 -0.73 -16.58
CA MET A 72 10.87 0.34 -15.60
C MET A 72 12.11 0.24 -14.70
N LEU A 73 12.64 1.40 -14.31
CA LEU A 73 13.84 1.55 -13.50
C LEU A 73 13.55 2.44 -12.30
N ALA A 74 13.67 1.91 -11.10
CA ALA A 74 13.65 2.72 -9.88
C ALA A 74 14.99 3.44 -9.72
N VAL A 75 14.95 4.77 -9.51
CA VAL A 75 16.14 5.63 -9.44
C VAL A 75 16.11 6.45 -8.15
N ARG A 76 17.20 6.43 -7.41
CA ARG A 76 17.42 7.27 -6.22
C ARG A 76 17.99 8.63 -6.61
N MET A 77 17.12 9.51 -7.07
CA MET A 77 17.50 10.86 -7.53
C MET A 77 16.31 11.82 -7.36
N PRO A 78 16.56 13.09 -7.00
CA PRO A 78 15.51 14.12 -7.01
C PRO A 78 14.92 14.31 -8.42
N PRO A 79 13.58 14.52 -8.54
CA PRO A 79 12.92 14.58 -9.84
C PRO A 79 13.44 15.69 -10.75
N ALA A 80 13.88 16.84 -10.22
CA ALA A 80 14.45 17.90 -11.01
C ALA A 80 15.82 17.54 -11.66
N ALA A 81 16.64 16.79 -10.93
CA ALA A 81 17.92 16.28 -11.46
C ALA A 81 17.67 15.16 -12.48
N LEU A 82 16.73 14.26 -12.18
CA LEU A 82 16.36 13.18 -13.09
C LEU A 82 15.86 13.72 -14.44
N ARG A 83 14.95 14.70 -14.44
CA ARG A 83 14.43 15.31 -15.69
C ARG A 83 15.51 15.94 -16.56
N LYS A 84 16.61 16.45 -15.95
CA LYS A 84 17.75 17.00 -16.70
C LYS A 84 18.62 15.93 -17.34
N ALA A 85 18.71 14.77 -16.71
CA ALA A 85 19.54 13.65 -17.17
C ALA A 85 18.77 12.66 -18.08
N LEU A 86 17.45 12.81 -18.19
CA LEU A 86 16.59 11.84 -18.85
C LEU A 86 16.74 11.90 -20.38
N PRO A 87 17.07 10.78 -21.04
CA PRO A 87 17.02 10.65 -22.50
C PRO A 87 15.61 10.88 -23.04
N ALA A 88 15.51 11.36 -24.30
CA ALA A 88 14.25 11.76 -24.92
C ALA A 88 13.26 10.59 -25.14
N ASP A 89 13.76 9.38 -25.27
CA ASP A 89 13.00 8.14 -25.48
C ASP A 89 12.53 7.50 -24.16
N LEU A 90 12.89 8.09 -23.01
CA LEU A 90 12.45 7.66 -21.69
C LEU A 90 11.45 8.64 -21.07
N SER A 91 10.60 8.13 -20.21
CA SER A 91 9.60 8.91 -19.48
C SER A 91 9.82 8.79 -17.96
N VAL A 92 9.55 9.87 -17.21
CA VAL A 92 9.39 9.76 -15.75
C VAL A 92 8.02 9.13 -15.49
N ALA A 93 8.01 7.87 -15.11
CA ALA A 93 6.78 7.12 -14.86
C ALA A 93 6.16 7.46 -13.50
N ALA A 94 7.01 7.67 -12.48
CA ALA A 94 6.53 8.05 -11.15
C ALA A 94 7.54 8.90 -10.39
N VAL A 95 7.03 9.81 -9.56
CA VAL A 95 7.75 10.54 -8.52
C VAL A 95 7.16 10.09 -7.18
N ASN A 96 7.80 9.12 -6.53
CA ASN A 96 7.26 8.46 -5.34
C ASN A 96 7.60 9.18 -4.03
N ALA A 97 8.77 9.82 -3.98
CA ALA A 97 9.25 10.58 -2.84
C ALA A 97 10.27 11.64 -3.31
N PRO A 98 10.71 12.59 -2.48
CA PRO A 98 11.66 13.63 -2.88
C PRO A 98 12.95 13.15 -3.53
N GLY A 99 13.39 11.94 -3.21
CA GLY A 99 14.58 11.30 -3.79
C GLY A 99 14.31 9.94 -4.43
N ALA A 100 13.06 9.60 -4.75
CA ALA A 100 12.70 8.30 -5.29
C ALA A 100 11.77 8.45 -6.51
N CYS A 101 12.32 8.14 -7.68
CA CYS A 101 11.62 8.23 -8.96
C CYS A 101 11.61 6.87 -9.67
N VAL A 102 10.75 6.74 -10.66
CA VAL A 102 10.72 5.62 -11.59
C VAL A 102 10.77 6.16 -13.01
N VAL A 103 11.60 5.56 -13.84
CA VAL A 103 11.71 5.83 -15.28
C VAL A 103 11.17 4.64 -16.04
N ALA A 104 10.52 4.87 -17.17
CA ALA A 104 9.97 3.82 -18.02
C ALA A 104 10.27 4.12 -19.50
N GLY A 105 10.45 3.05 -20.29
CA GLY A 105 10.69 3.16 -21.72
C GLY A 105 11.14 1.83 -22.35
N PRO A 106 11.67 1.89 -23.58
CA PRO A 106 12.20 0.72 -24.29
C PRO A 106 13.29 0.01 -23.48
N THR A 107 13.32 -1.31 -23.57
CA THR A 107 14.22 -2.17 -22.76
C THR A 107 15.69 -1.76 -22.88
N ASP A 108 16.18 -1.51 -24.12
CA ASP A 108 17.59 -1.18 -24.38
C ASP A 108 17.95 0.22 -23.89
N ALA A 109 17.02 1.18 -24.04
CA ALA A 109 17.18 2.53 -23.53
C ALA A 109 17.28 2.55 -21.99
N ILE A 110 16.40 1.80 -21.30
CA ILE A 110 16.45 1.61 -19.84
C ILE A 110 17.76 0.97 -19.41
N ALA A 111 18.22 -0.09 -20.07
CA ALA A 111 19.49 -0.74 -19.74
C ALA A 111 20.71 0.17 -19.93
N THR A 112 20.67 1.02 -20.95
CA THR A 112 21.74 2.00 -21.21
C THR A 112 21.72 3.10 -20.15
N PHE A 113 20.55 3.61 -19.80
CA PHE A 113 20.39 4.64 -18.78
C PHE A 113 20.77 4.12 -17.39
N GLU A 114 20.42 2.89 -17.04
CA GLU A 114 20.84 2.23 -15.79
C GLU A 114 22.37 2.20 -15.67
N ARG A 115 23.07 1.73 -16.71
CA ARG A 115 24.54 1.70 -16.71
C ARG A 115 25.15 3.09 -16.54
N MET A 116 24.59 4.09 -17.20
CA MET A 116 25.05 5.49 -17.09
C MET A 116 24.87 6.00 -15.65
N LEU A 117 23.73 5.77 -15.02
CA LEU A 117 23.46 6.19 -13.65
C LEU A 117 24.39 5.50 -12.65
N LEU A 118 24.57 4.18 -12.79
CA LEU A 118 25.48 3.41 -11.91
C LEU A 118 26.94 3.88 -12.04
N ALA A 119 27.39 4.23 -13.26
CA ALA A 119 28.73 4.81 -13.48
C ALA A 119 28.90 6.19 -12.79
N GLN A 120 27.82 6.92 -12.57
CA GLN A 120 27.79 8.19 -11.82
C GLN A 120 27.57 8.00 -10.31
N GLY A 121 27.54 6.76 -9.81
CA GLY A 121 27.30 6.46 -8.40
C GLY A 121 25.83 6.61 -7.96
N VAL A 122 24.90 6.77 -8.90
CA VAL A 122 23.47 6.86 -8.62
C VAL A 122 22.88 5.46 -8.46
N GLN A 123 22.20 5.21 -7.35
CA GLN A 123 21.50 3.94 -7.15
C GLN A 123 20.31 3.83 -8.10
N ALA A 124 20.31 2.78 -8.92
CA ALA A 124 19.26 2.44 -9.84
C ALA A 124 19.02 0.93 -9.80
N ARG A 125 17.76 0.52 -9.97
CA ARG A 125 17.38 -0.90 -9.97
C ARG A 125 16.21 -1.15 -10.90
N ALA A 126 16.35 -2.09 -11.83
CA ALA A 126 15.26 -2.54 -12.68
C ALA A 126 14.11 -3.12 -11.85
N LEU A 127 12.88 -2.77 -12.21
CA LEU A 127 11.67 -3.32 -11.62
C LEU A 127 11.23 -4.59 -12.36
N ALA A 128 10.60 -5.51 -11.65
CA ALA A 128 10.02 -6.73 -12.22
C ALA A 128 8.71 -6.41 -12.94
N THR A 129 8.80 -5.66 -14.06
CA THR A 129 7.67 -5.30 -14.93
C THR A 129 7.97 -5.72 -16.35
N SER A 130 6.92 -6.10 -17.10
CA SER A 130 7.02 -6.50 -18.51
C SER A 130 6.82 -5.34 -19.48
N HIS A 131 6.26 -4.22 -19.02
CA HIS A 131 5.88 -3.07 -19.82
C HIS A 131 6.34 -1.76 -19.19
N ALA A 132 6.46 -0.73 -20.01
CA ALA A 132 6.84 0.62 -19.59
C ALA A 132 5.59 1.44 -19.23
N PHE A 133 4.99 1.18 -18.09
CA PHE A 133 3.80 1.89 -17.62
C PHE A 133 4.10 3.39 -17.42
N HIS A 134 3.09 4.23 -17.59
CA HIS A 134 3.19 5.68 -17.42
C HIS A 134 4.28 6.30 -18.31
N SER A 135 4.35 5.85 -19.55
CA SER A 135 5.27 6.36 -20.58
C SER A 135 4.56 6.52 -21.93
N SER A 136 5.24 7.10 -22.91
CA SER A 136 4.74 7.20 -24.29
C SER A 136 4.40 5.84 -24.93
N MET A 137 4.98 4.76 -24.43
CA MET A 137 4.65 3.40 -24.90
C MET A 137 3.21 2.97 -24.55
N MET A 138 2.47 3.75 -23.75
CA MET A 138 1.06 3.54 -23.43
C MET A 138 0.11 4.40 -24.24
N ASP A 139 0.59 5.24 -25.17
CA ASP A 139 -0.24 6.22 -25.89
C ASP A 139 -1.38 5.57 -26.69
N GLU A 140 -1.14 4.41 -27.31
CA GLU A 140 -2.16 3.67 -28.07
C GLU A 140 -3.27 3.09 -27.19
N ALA A 141 -3.03 2.91 -25.90
CA ALA A 141 -4.03 2.43 -24.96
C ALA A 141 -5.01 3.53 -24.48
N ILE A 142 -4.68 4.82 -24.66
CA ILE A 142 -5.46 5.95 -24.15
C ILE A 142 -6.85 5.97 -24.77
N ALA A 143 -6.97 6.05 -26.09
CA ALA A 143 -8.26 6.21 -26.75
C ALA A 143 -9.21 5.02 -26.52
N PRO A 144 -8.78 3.74 -26.62
CA PRO A 144 -9.61 2.60 -26.28
C PRO A 144 -10.06 2.59 -24.80
N PHE A 145 -9.22 3.14 -23.91
CA PHE A 145 -9.59 3.21 -22.50
C PHE A 145 -10.56 4.35 -22.20
N ILE A 146 -10.39 5.53 -22.81
CA ILE A 146 -11.39 6.61 -22.77
C ILE A 146 -12.76 6.10 -23.20
N ALA A 147 -12.84 5.36 -24.31
CA ALA A 147 -14.09 4.78 -24.78
C ALA A 147 -14.73 3.84 -23.75
N ALA A 148 -13.92 3.04 -23.05
CA ALA A 148 -14.40 2.17 -21.99
C ALA A 148 -14.91 2.98 -20.77
N VAL A 149 -14.23 4.03 -20.38
CA VAL A 149 -14.65 4.91 -19.27
C VAL A 149 -15.91 5.67 -19.62
N SER A 150 -16.07 6.13 -20.87
CA SER A 150 -17.27 6.85 -21.33
C SER A 150 -18.54 6.02 -21.28
N ALA A 151 -18.42 4.69 -21.18
CA ALA A 151 -19.56 3.78 -21.01
C ALA A 151 -19.98 3.57 -19.55
N VAL A 152 -19.33 4.25 -18.61
CA VAL A 152 -19.56 4.14 -17.16
C VAL A 152 -20.12 5.45 -16.63
N GLU A 153 -21.09 5.36 -15.73
CA GLU A 153 -21.60 6.51 -15.00
C GLU A 153 -20.58 6.99 -13.96
N LEU A 154 -20.13 8.23 -14.09
CA LEU A 154 -19.22 8.89 -13.18
C LEU A 154 -19.91 9.97 -12.38
N SER A 155 -19.51 10.15 -11.12
CA SER A 155 -20.05 11.16 -10.20
C SER A 155 -18.92 11.88 -9.47
N ALA A 156 -19.22 13.06 -8.94
CA ALA A 156 -18.30 13.76 -8.04
C ALA A 156 -17.98 12.90 -6.79
N PRO A 157 -16.75 12.92 -6.29
CA PRO A 157 -16.35 12.12 -5.13
C PRO A 157 -17.02 12.63 -3.85
N ARG A 158 -17.57 11.72 -3.04
CA ARG A 158 -18.15 12.04 -1.72
C ARG A 158 -17.08 12.16 -0.64
N ILE A 159 -15.92 11.58 -0.86
CA ILE A 159 -14.73 11.70 -0.01
C ILE A 159 -13.67 12.36 -0.87
N PRO A 160 -13.02 13.44 -0.43
CA PRO A 160 -12.01 14.13 -1.21
C PRO A 160 -10.89 13.17 -1.68
N ILE A 161 -10.52 13.26 -2.95
CA ILE A 161 -9.41 12.49 -3.53
C ILE A 161 -8.29 13.46 -3.88
N VAL A 162 -7.05 13.08 -3.62
CA VAL A 162 -5.88 13.74 -4.20
C VAL A 162 -5.45 12.95 -5.43
N SER A 163 -5.42 13.62 -6.58
CA SER A 163 -4.99 13.03 -7.84
C SER A 163 -3.49 12.71 -7.81
N SER A 164 -3.15 11.49 -8.13
CA SER A 164 -1.76 11.08 -8.32
C SER A 164 -1.16 11.56 -9.66
N VAL A 165 -1.99 12.08 -10.57
CA VAL A 165 -1.53 12.68 -11.83
C VAL A 165 -1.11 14.13 -11.63
N THR A 166 -1.92 14.91 -10.92
CA THR A 166 -1.67 16.35 -10.75
C THR A 166 -0.95 16.69 -9.44
N GLY A 167 -0.89 15.75 -8.50
CA GLY A 167 -0.36 15.98 -7.15
C GLY A 167 -1.24 16.89 -6.28
N THR A 168 -2.45 17.24 -6.73
CA THR A 168 -3.39 18.15 -6.07
C THR A 168 -4.76 17.52 -5.90
N TRP A 169 -5.68 18.24 -5.24
CA TRP A 169 -7.07 17.78 -5.09
C TRP A 169 -7.73 17.53 -6.45
N LEU A 170 -8.35 16.35 -6.61
CA LEU A 170 -9.14 16.02 -7.79
C LEU A 170 -10.42 16.86 -7.79
N SER A 171 -10.61 17.67 -8.83
CA SER A 171 -11.83 18.45 -8.99
C SER A 171 -12.99 17.56 -9.47
N ASP A 172 -14.24 17.99 -9.19
CA ASP A 172 -15.44 17.29 -9.65
C ASP A 172 -15.43 17.12 -11.18
N ALA A 173 -15.00 18.15 -11.92
CA ALA A 173 -14.88 18.11 -13.36
C ALA A 173 -13.87 17.05 -13.85
N GLN A 174 -12.74 16.90 -13.17
CA GLN A 174 -11.78 15.85 -13.47
C GLN A 174 -12.33 14.46 -13.12
N ALA A 175 -12.99 14.33 -11.97
CA ALA A 175 -13.52 13.07 -11.49
C ALA A 175 -14.55 12.45 -12.46
N VAL A 176 -15.33 13.29 -13.16
CA VAL A 176 -16.33 12.85 -14.13
C VAL A 176 -15.84 12.87 -15.58
N SER A 177 -14.56 13.20 -15.84
CA SER A 177 -14.00 13.24 -17.19
C SER A 177 -13.40 11.90 -17.61
N PRO A 178 -13.92 11.24 -18.66
CA PRO A 178 -13.28 10.05 -19.24
C PRO A 178 -11.86 10.30 -19.70
N GLU A 179 -11.53 11.52 -20.16
CA GLU A 179 -10.19 11.92 -20.61
C GLU A 179 -9.20 11.92 -19.46
N TYR A 180 -9.62 12.35 -18.27
CA TYR A 180 -8.76 12.27 -17.07
C TYR A 180 -8.36 10.82 -16.79
N TRP A 181 -9.32 9.92 -16.72
CA TRP A 181 -9.08 8.49 -16.45
C TRP A 181 -8.30 7.80 -17.59
N GLY A 182 -8.53 8.21 -18.82
CA GLY A 182 -7.77 7.73 -19.97
C GLY A 182 -6.30 8.13 -19.91
N ARG A 183 -6.02 9.40 -19.65
CA ARG A 183 -4.64 9.92 -19.53
C ARG A 183 -3.93 9.42 -18.29
N HIS A 184 -4.66 9.11 -17.22
CA HIS A 184 -4.13 8.52 -15.98
C HIS A 184 -3.28 7.26 -16.24
N LEU A 185 -3.57 6.50 -17.27
CA LEU A 185 -2.82 5.29 -17.67
C LEU A 185 -1.40 5.62 -18.18
N ARG A 186 -1.22 6.82 -18.74
CA ARG A 186 -0.01 7.28 -19.43
C ARG A 186 0.78 8.33 -18.66
N ASP A 187 0.10 9.24 -17.97
CA ASP A 187 0.73 10.37 -17.31
C ASP A 187 1.56 9.94 -16.08
N THR A 188 2.56 10.75 -15.74
CA THR A 188 3.44 10.51 -14.59
C THR A 188 2.61 10.44 -13.29
N VAL A 189 2.87 9.45 -12.47
CA VAL A 189 2.31 9.37 -11.10
C VAL A 189 3.10 10.33 -10.20
N ASP A 190 2.54 11.49 -9.86
CA ASP A 190 3.12 12.43 -8.88
C ASP A 190 2.63 12.13 -7.46
N PHE A 191 2.96 10.92 -6.96
CA PHE A 191 2.62 10.51 -5.60
C PHE A 191 3.26 11.42 -4.56
N SER A 192 4.49 11.88 -4.80
CA SER A 192 5.18 12.80 -3.91
C SER A 192 4.47 14.17 -3.80
N GLY A 193 3.97 14.71 -4.91
CA GLY A 193 3.14 15.92 -4.91
C GLY A 193 1.85 15.73 -4.14
N ALA A 194 1.18 14.62 -4.35
CA ALA A 194 -0.06 14.28 -3.66
C ALA A 194 0.14 14.10 -2.14
N VAL A 195 1.22 13.45 -1.71
CA VAL A 195 1.58 13.36 -0.29
C VAL A 195 1.82 14.74 0.31
N ARG A 196 2.55 15.64 -0.40
CA ARG A 196 2.76 17.02 0.08
C ARG A 196 1.44 17.79 0.21
N THR A 197 0.53 17.63 -0.72
CA THR A 197 -0.83 18.22 -0.64
C THR A 197 -1.54 17.78 0.62
N LEU A 198 -1.49 16.49 0.94
CA LEU A 198 -2.09 15.96 2.17
C LEU A 198 -1.38 16.45 3.43
N LEU A 199 -0.06 16.56 3.41
CA LEU A 199 0.75 17.06 4.54
C LEU A 199 0.55 18.57 4.82
N GLY A 200 -0.07 19.29 3.90
CA GLY A 200 -0.51 20.68 4.15
C GLY A 200 -1.52 20.81 5.29
N THR A 201 -2.16 19.74 5.71
CA THR A 201 -3.02 19.70 6.91
C THR A 201 -2.31 18.89 8.00
N ALA A 202 -2.09 19.51 9.15
CA ALA A 202 -1.44 18.87 10.29
C ALA A 202 -2.28 17.72 10.90
N GLY A 203 -1.61 16.79 11.58
CA GLY A 203 -2.26 15.71 12.34
C GLY A 203 -2.79 14.54 11.49
N ARG A 204 -2.49 14.48 10.20
CA ARG A 204 -2.90 13.37 9.35
C ARG A 204 -2.10 12.10 9.64
N VAL A 205 -2.81 10.98 9.72
CA VAL A 205 -2.26 9.63 9.74
C VAL A 205 -2.57 8.97 8.41
N PHE A 206 -1.56 8.42 7.75
CA PHE A 206 -1.73 7.69 6.50
C PHE A 206 -1.92 6.21 6.80
N LEU A 207 -2.92 5.60 6.18
CA LEU A 207 -3.21 4.17 6.29
C LEU A 207 -3.13 3.54 4.91
N GLU A 208 -2.14 2.68 4.67
CA GLU A 208 -1.98 1.96 3.42
C GLU A 208 -2.90 0.74 3.39
N CYS A 209 -3.82 0.73 2.42
CA CYS A 209 -4.73 -0.37 2.14
C CYS A 209 -4.22 -1.14 0.93
N GLY A 210 -3.21 -1.99 1.12
CA GLY A 210 -2.60 -2.76 0.04
C GLY A 210 -1.58 -3.76 0.57
N PRO A 211 -1.05 -4.62 -0.31
CA PRO A 211 -0.04 -5.59 0.07
C PRO A 211 1.29 -4.90 0.36
N ARG A 212 1.97 -5.36 1.42
CA ARG A 212 3.25 -4.83 1.90
C ARG A 212 3.13 -3.40 2.47
N ALA A 213 4.26 -2.65 2.46
CA ALA A 213 4.37 -1.33 3.09
C ALA A 213 5.11 -0.33 2.18
N ALA A 214 4.92 -0.44 0.85
CA ALA A 214 5.67 0.35 -0.11
C ALA A 214 5.30 1.83 -0.06
N LEU A 215 3.99 2.14 -0.08
CA LEU A 215 3.50 3.51 -0.07
C LEU A 215 3.73 4.17 1.28
N ALA A 216 3.52 3.47 2.39
CA ALA A 216 3.86 3.95 3.73
C ALA A 216 5.37 4.26 3.84
N GLY A 217 6.22 3.47 3.17
CA GLY A 217 7.65 3.74 3.06
C GLY A 217 7.96 5.04 2.31
N PHE A 218 7.24 5.33 1.22
CA PHE A 218 7.38 6.58 0.48
C PHE A 218 6.84 7.78 1.27
N VAL A 219 5.69 7.64 1.92
CA VAL A 219 5.14 8.71 2.77
C VAL A 219 6.14 9.13 3.84
N ARG A 220 6.77 8.19 4.54
CA ARG A 220 7.77 8.48 5.59
C ARG A 220 9.04 9.19 5.11
N GLN A 221 9.30 9.23 3.79
CA GLN A 221 10.42 9.97 3.21
C GLN A 221 10.13 11.47 3.02
N HIS A 222 8.94 11.93 3.35
CA HIS A 222 8.59 13.35 3.31
C HIS A 222 8.76 13.98 4.69
N ALA A 223 9.04 15.29 4.72
CA ALA A 223 8.99 16.06 5.95
C ALA A 223 7.55 16.50 6.22
N GLY A 224 7.06 16.25 7.42
CA GLY A 224 5.79 16.79 7.89
C GLY A 224 5.88 18.31 8.14
N SER A 225 4.75 18.97 8.40
CA SER A 225 4.66 20.42 8.63
C SER A 225 5.51 20.91 9.82
N ASN A 226 5.83 20.03 10.76
CA ASN A 226 6.69 20.30 11.91
C ASN A 226 8.12 19.76 11.75
N GLY A 227 8.52 19.33 10.54
CA GLY A 227 9.84 18.74 10.26
C GLY A 227 9.99 17.28 10.70
N SER A 228 9.01 16.67 11.37
CA SER A 228 9.03 15.25 11.72
C SER A 228 8.55 14.37 10.55
N ALA A 229 8.92 13.10 10.56
CA ALA A 229 8.40 12.15 9.57
C ALA A 229 6.89 11.92 9.77
N PRO A 230 6.10 11.87 8.68
CA PRO A 230 4.68 11.58 8.76
C PRO A 230 4.41 10.19 9.33
N ILE A 231 3.28 10.06 10.03
CA ILE A 231 2.83 8.77 10.53
C ILE A 231 2.15 8.04 9.37
N ALA A 232 2.73 6.90 8.99
CA ALA A 232 2.18 6.02 7.96
C ALA A 232 2.13 4.58 8.46
N VAL A 233 0.97 3.97 8.37
CA VAL A 233 0.65 2.63 8.88
C VAL A 233 0.31 1.74 7.70
N ALA A 234 0.97 0.60 7.59
CA ALA A 234 0.62 -0.42 6.61
C ALA A 234 -0.35 -1.43 7.21
N THR A 235 -1.31 -1.88 6.41
CA THR A 235 -2.32 -2.87 6.85
C THR A 235 -1.78 -4.29 6.79
N MET A 236 -1.13 -4.65 5.68
CA MET A 236 -0.62 -6.00 5.45
C MET A 236 0.86 -6.12 5.74
N GLY A 237 1.30 -7.32 6.10
CA GLY A 237 2.70 -7.68 6.29
C GLY A 237 3.39 -8.10 4.99
N ASP A 238 4.64 -8.55 5.13
CA ASP A 238 5.44 -9.04 4.00
C ASP A 238 5.13 -10.49 3.63
N SER A 239 4.45 -11.22 4.52
CA SER A 239 4.07 -12.62 4.32
C SER A 239 2.63 -12.90 4.80
N ALA A 240 1.99 -13.90 4.21
CA ALA A 240 0.64 -14.34 4.61
C ALA A 240 0.57 -14.80 6.08
N ALA A 241 1.65 -15.35 6.63
CA ALA A 241 1.73 -15.78 8.03
C ALA A 241 1.61 -14.60 9.02
N ASP A 242 1.98 -13.39 8.60
CA ASP A 242 2.03 -12.19 9.43
C ASP A 242 0.77 -11.31 9.30
N GLU A 243 -0.16 -11.61 8.43
CA GLU A 243 -1.28 -10.72 8.10
C GLU A 243 -2.15 -10.38 9.31
N ALA A 244 -2.54 -11.39 10.11
CA ALA A 244 -3.36 -11.16 11.30
C ALA A 244 -2.63 -10.29 12.34
N LEU A 245 -1.32 -10.50 12.50
CA LEU A 245 -0.48 -9.72 13.40
C LEU A 245 -0.27 -8.31 12.86
N SER A 246 -0.07 -8.15 11.56
CA SER A 246 0.08 -6.84 10.90
C SER A 246 -1.18 -6.01 11.05
N LEU A 247 -2.35 -6.62 10.84
CA LEU A 247 -3.64 -5.96 11.06
C LEU A 247 -3.82 -5.53 12.52
N ALA A 248 -3.49 -6.39 13.49
CA ALA A 248 -3.57 -6.07 14.91
C ALA A 248 -2.59 -4.92 15.28
N ARG A 249 -1.37 -4.93 14.74
CA ARG A 249 -0.39 -3.85 14.90
C ARG A 249 -0.90 -2.54 14.29
N ALA A 250 -1.53 -2.60 13.12
CA ALA A 250 -2.10 -1.42 12.47
C ALA A 250 -3.21 -0.80 13.34
N VAL A 251 -4.14 -1.61 13.89
CA VAL A 251 -5.16 -1.15 14.84
C VAL A 251 -4.53 -0.48 16.05
N ALA A 252 -3.56 -1.14 16.69
CA ALA A 252 -2.87 -0.60 17.87
C ALA A 252 -2.13 0.72 17.53
N ARG A 253 -1.50 0.79 16.37
CA ARG A 253 -0.80 2.00 15.93
C ARG A 253 -1.75 3.16 15.67
N LEU A 254 -2.87 2.92 15.00
CA LEU A 254 -3.91 3.93 14.78
C LEU A 254 -4.44 4.46 16.12
N TRP A 255 -4.75 3.56 17.06
CA TRP A 255 -5.20 3.92 18.39
C TRP A 255 -4.18 4.79 19.14
N THR A 256 -2.88 4.43 19.11
CA THR A 256 -1.83 5.26 19.73
C THR A 256 -1.65 6.64 19.08
N CYS A 257 -2.16 6.81 17.85
CA CYS A 257 -2.18 8.09 17.14
C CYS A 257 -3.46 8.89 17.41
N GLY A 258 -4.35 8.42 18.30
CA GLY A 258 -5.61 9.08 18.63
C GLY A 258 -6.73 8.84 17.61
N VAL A 259 -6.55 7.88 16.69
CA VAL A 259 -7.63 7.49 15.77
C VAL A 259 -8.59 6.57 16.51
N GLU A 260 -9.85 6.96 16.60
CA GLU A 260 -10.89 6.10 17.16
C GLU A 260 -11.09 4.88 16.25
N THR A 261 -10.88 3.73 16.82
CA THR A 261 -11.15 2.45 16.17
C THR A 261 -12.30 1.77 16.90
N ASN A 262 -13.36 1.47 16.17
CA ASN A 262 -14.40 0.62 16.73
C ASN A 262 -13.84 -0.81 16.86
N SER A 263 -13.06 -1.00 17.89
CA SER A 263 -12.47 -2.31 18.24
C SER A 263 -13.52 -3.23 18.84
N GLY A 264 -14.74 -3.24 18.32
CA GLY A 264 -15.88 -3.99 18.80
C GLY A 264 -15.48 -5.25 19.56
N ALA A 265 -16.19 -5.59 20.60
CA ALA A 265 -15.89 -6.72 21.45
C ALA A 265 -15.44 -7.92 20.59
N TYR A 266 -14.17 -8.28 20.70
CA TYR A 266 -13.67 -9.50 20.08
C TYR A 266 -14.23 -10.69 20.89
N PRO A 267 -15.26 -11.41 20.42
CA PRO A 267 -15.86 -12.48 21.18
C PRO A 267 -14.80 -13.53 21.57
N GLY A 268 -14.82 -13.96 22.82
CA GLY A 268 -13.89 -14.99 23.31
C GLY A 268 -12.48 -14.51 23.66
N ARG A 269 -12.16 -13.22 23.53
CA ARG A 269 -10.86 -12.70 23.94
C ARG A 269 -10.83 -12.32 25.41
N ARG A 270 -9.69 -12.51 26.08
CA ARG A 270 -9.48 -12.17 27.49
C ARG A 270 -8.63 -10.92 27.61
N ARG A 271 -8.93 -10.13 28.66
CA ARG A 271 -7.99 -9.09 29.10
C ARG A 271 -6.74 -9.77 29.67
N ILE A 272 -5.58 -9.29 29.29
CA ILE A 272 -4.30 -9.74 29.84
C ILE A 272 -3.74 -8.64 30.74
N PRO A 273 -3.10 -8.97 31.87
CA PRO A 273 -2.38 -8.00 32.68
C PRO A 273 -1.18 -7.50 31.89
N LEU A 274 -1.04 -6.18 31.82
CA LEU A 274 0.13 -5.52 31.24
C LEU A 274 0.97 -4.91 32.37
N PRO A 275 2.29 -4.74 32.16
CA PRO A 275 3.10 -3.93 33.07
C PRO A 275 2.45 -2.56 33.26
N THR A 276 2.39 -2.13 34.51
CA THR A 276 1.90 -0.79 34.83
C THR A 276 2.91 0.28 34.40
N TYR A 277 2.49 1.55 34.45
CA TYR A 277 3.36 2.68 34.16
C TYR A 277 4.64 2.62 35.03
N PRO A 278 5.85 2.71 34.47
CA PRO A 278 7.10 2.69 35.22
C PRO A 278 7.32 4.05 35.88
N PHE A 279 6.69 4.23 37.03
CA PHE A 279 6.88 5.47 37.80
C PHE A 279 8.35 5.66 38.20
N GLU A 280 8.88 6.87 38.05
CA GLU A 280 10.14 7.23 38.67
C GLU A 280 10.04 7.10 40.17
N ARG A 281 10.85 6.25 40.78
CA ARG A 281 10.90 6.06 42.20
C ARG A 281 11.72 7.19 42.81
N ARG A 282 11.07 8.27 43.22
CA ARG A 282 11.68 9.32 44.06
C ARG A 282 11.23 9.13 45.49
N ARG A 283 12.19 9.22 46.44
CA ARG A 283 11.88 9.18 47.86
C ARG A 283 11.27 10.53 48.26
N HIS A 284 10.02 10.51 48.61
CA HIS A 284 9.28 11.68 49.13
C HIS A 284 9.07 11.56 50.66
N TRP A 285 9.89 10.77 51.34
CA TRP A 285 9.78 10.55 52.75
C TRP A 285 10.49 11.64 53.54
N VAL A 286 9.85 12.22 54.56
CA VAL A 286 10.49 13.13 55.48
C VAL A 286 11.21 12.30 56.54
N ASP A 287 12.53 12.35 56.54
CA ASP A 287 13.29 11.68 57.61
C ASP A 287 13.08 12.39 58.93
N THR A 288 12.32 11.78 59.80
CA THR A 288 12.24 12.23 61.19
C THR A 288 13.55 11.92 61.88
N ARG A 289 14.30 12.92 62.30
CA ARG A 289 15.49 12.71 63.13
C ARG A 289 15.05 12.08 64.46
N PRO A 290 15.57 10.86 64.86
CA PRO A 290 15.31 10.35 66.18
C PRO A 290 16.15 11.17 67.20
N GLY A 291 15.50 11.91 68.02
CA GLY A 291 16.14 12.55 69.20
C GLY A 291 15.88 14.03 69.30
N GLY A 292 15.10 14.36 70.36
CA GLY A 292 15.13 15.70 70.98
C GLY A 292 13.88 16.53 70.82
N ILE A 293 12.97 16.36 71.76
CA ILE A 293 12.11 17.45 72.24
C ILE A 293 13.09 18.42 72.91
N GLY A 294 13.53 19.42 72.22
CA GLY A 294 14.43 20.47 72.71
C GLY A 294 13.99 21.79 72.14
N ALA A 295 13.87 22.77 73.01
CA ALA A 295 13.40 24.14 72.96
C ALA A 295 13.53 24.93 71.63
N PRO A 296 12.71 25.99 71.47
CA PRO A 296 12.73 26.82 70.26
C PRO A 296 13.93 27.75 70.27
N GLY A 297 14.87 27.47 69.42
CA GLY A 297 16.11 28.29 69.32
C GLY A 297 16.56 28.38 67.81
N SER A 298 16.45 29.61 67.32
CA SER A 298 17.14 30.20 66.19
C SER A 298 17.19 29.41 64.86
N LEU A 299 16.45 29.89 63.92
CA LEU A 299 16.62 29.65 62.46
C LEU A 299 17.98 30.16 62.03
N GLN A 300 19.01 29.30 62.00
CA GLN A 300 20.21 29.56 61.19
C GLN A 300 19.98 29.03 59.79
N HIS A 301 20.01 29.94 58.82
CA HIS A 301 20.02 29.59 57.41
C HIS A 301 21.28 28.78 57.13
N ALA A 302 21.10 27.47 56.91
CA ALA A 302 22.14 26.65 56.32
C ALA A 302 22.17 26.92 54.81
N SER A 303 23.30 27.47 54.36
CA SER A 303 23.62 27.66 52.94
C SER A 303 23.47 26.34 52.20
N ALA A 304 22.68 26.36 51.12
CA ALA A 304 22.55 25.21 50.21
C ALA A 304 23.91 24.89 49.61
N GLY A 305 24.46 23.76 49.98
CA GLY A 305 25.57 23.13 49.27
C GLY A 305 25.07 22.68 47.89
N THR A 306 25.77 23.09 46.87
CA THR A 306 25.62 22.65 45.51
C THR A 306 25.63 21.09 45.47
N PRO A 307 24.63 20.47 44.86
CA PRO A 307 24.68 19.01 44.69
C PRO A 307 25.79 18.63 43.73
N GLU A 308 26.64 17.74 44.19
CA GLU A 308 27.68 17.07 43.39
C GLU A 308 27.01 16.37 42.21
N PRO A 309 27.49 16.50 40.97
CA PRO A 309 26.88 15.83 39.82
C PRO A 309 27.02 14.31 39.98
N ALA A 310 25.89 13.62 39.95
CA ALA A 310 25.86 12.16 39.96
C ALA A 310 26.69 11.60 38.81
N ALA A 311 27.54 10.64 39.13
CA ALA A 311 28.35 9.92 38.14
C ALA A 311 27.48 9.35 37.01
N PRO A 312 27.92 9.40 35.76
CA PRO A 312 27.14 8.87 34.64
C PRO A 312 26.97 7.34 34.83
N LEU A 313 25.71 6.92 34.76
CA LEU A 313 25.37 5.49 34.72
C LEU A 313 26.07 4.84 33.52
N ALA A 314 26.80 3.75 33.78
CA ALA A 314 27.42 2.97 32.73
C ALA A 314 26.35 2.52 31.70
N PRO A 315 26.67 2.54 30.39
CA PRO A 315 25.74 2.11 29.36
C PRO A 315 25.37 0.64 29.61
N VAL A 316 24.06 0.39 29.70
CA VAL A 316 23.53 -0.98 29.71
C VAL A 316 23.88 -1.59 28.36
N ALA A 317 24.65 -2.64 28.37
CA ALA A 317 24.99 -3.41 27.18
C ALA A 317 23.70 -3.86 26.49
N PRO A 318 23.60 -3.76 25.17
CA PRO A 318 22.44 -4.28 24.44
C PRO A 318 22.35 -5.79 24.69
N ALA A 319 21.13 -6.24 25.03
CA ALA A 319 20.86 -7.67 25.16
C ALA A 319 21.32 -8.40 23.91
N ALA A 320 22.12 -9.45 24.11
CA ALA A 320 22.63 -10.28 23.04
C ALA A 320 21.48 -10.77 22.16
N LEU A 321 21.52 -10.40 20.89
CA LEU A 321 20.67 -10.96 19.87
C LEU A 321 20.96 -12.46 19.80
N LEU A 322 19.93 -13.27 19.97
CA LEU A 322 20.00 -14.70 19.70
C LEU A 322 20.47 -14.90 18.25
N PRO A 323 21.33 -15.88 17.98
CA PRO A 323 21.86 -16.10 16.64
C PRO A 323 20.71 -16.46 15.70
N THR A 324 20.62 -15.73 14.59
CA THR A 324 19.80 -16.12 13.44
C THR A 324 20.34 -17.45 12.90
N PRO A 325 19.46 -18.43 12.62
CA PRO A 325 19.92 -19.64 11.95
C PRO A 325 20.41 -19.28 10.54
N GLU A 326 21.64 -19.64 10.22
CA GLU A 326 22.18 -19.61 8.87
C GLU A 326 21.39 -20.61 8.01
N ILE A 327 20.67 -20.08 7.00
CA ILE A 327 20.05 -20.90 5.98
C ILE A 327 21.08 -21.08 4.88
N GLU A 328 21.60 -22.31 4.75
CA GLU A 328 22.44 -22.70 3.63
C GLU A 328 21.68 -22.55 2.30
N PRO A 329 22.29 -22.01 1.23
CA PRO A 329 21.67 -21.96 -0.09
C PRO A 329 21.90 -23.28 -0.80
N GLY A 330 20.90 -24.17 -0.78
CA GLY A 330 20.95 -25.45 -1.46
C GLY A 330 19.64 -25.86 -2.08
N LEU A 331 19.59 -25.84 -3.40
CA LEU A 331 18.75 -26.57 -4.38
C LEU A 331 17.21 -26.55 -4.23
N ALA A 332 16.55 -26.23 -5.37
CA ALA A 332 15.13 -26.40 -5.69
C ALA A 332 14.19 -25.21 -5.43
N ALA A 333 14.50 -24.04 -6.03
CA ALA A 333 13.61 -22.88 -5.96
C ALA A 333 12.43 -22.92 -6.96
N GLN A 334 12.38 -23.84 -7.91
CA GLN A 334 11.29 -23.92 -8.88
C GLN A 334 10.15 -24.84 -8.42
N ASP A 335 10.42 -25.97 -7.82
CA ASP A 335 9.40 -26.90 -7.30
C ASP A 335 8.67 -26.34 -6.07
N GLY A 336 9.33 -25.47 -5.30
CA GLY A 336 8.74 -24.86 -4.11
C GLY A 336 7.67 -23.82 -4.41
N ILE A 337 7.79 -23.07 -5.51
CA ILE A 337 6.82 -22.03 -5.89
C ILE A 337 5.54 -22.68 -6.44
N GLU A 338 5.67 -23.73 -7.20
CA GLU A 338 4.52 -24.46 -7.77
C GLU A 338 3.74 -25.19 -6.68
N ALA A 339 4.42 -25.81 -5.73
CA ALA A 339 3.80 -26.40 -4.55
C ALA A 339 3.12 -25.35 -3.64
N LEU A 340 3.72 -24.17 -3.49
CA LEU A 340 3.13 -23.06 -2.71
C LEU A 340 1.88 -22.50 -3.39
N LEU A 341 1.89 -22.36 -4.72
CA LEU A 341 0.74 -21.93 -5.50
C LEU A 341 -0.40 -22.95 -5.44
N GLN A 342 -0.11 -24.24 -5.53
CA GLN A 342 -1.11 -25.28 -5.38
C GLN A 342 -1.69 -25.33 -3.97
N GLN A 343 -0.88 -25.12 -2.95
CA GLN A 343 -1.34 -25.01 -1.56
C GLN A 343 -2.23 -23.77 -1.34
N GLN A 344 -1.94 -22.65 -1.97
CA GLN A 344 -2.78 -21.46 -1.92
C GLN A 344 -4.10 -21.63 -2.66
N ILE A 345 -4.09 -22.29 -3.82
CA ILE A 345 -5.32 -22.60 -4.56
C ILE A 345 -6.22 -23.52 -3.74
N ALA A 346 -5.67 -24.58 -3.16
CA ALA A 346 -6.43 -25.49 -2.30
C ALA A 346 -7.01 -24.79 -1.06
N LEU A 347 -6.27 -23.86 -0.45
CA LEU A 347 -6.76 -23.06 0.67
C LEU A 347 -7.89 -22.12 0.27
N MET A 348 -7.81 -21.49 -0.91
CA MET A 348 -8.88 -20.65 -1.46
C MET A 348 -10.14 -21.45 -1.77
N GLU A 349 -9.99 -22.65 -2.34
CA GLU A 349 -11.12 -23.56 -2.59
C GLU A 349 -11.80 -24.00 -1.29
N GLN A 350 -11.02 -24.27 -0.25
CA GLN A 350 -11.54 -24.59 1.08
C GLN A 350 -12.26 -23.41 1.72
N GLN A 351 -11.76 -22.18 1.57
CA GLN A 351 -12.41 -20.96 2.05
C GLN A 351 -13.71 -20.68 1.28
N LEU A 352 -13.74 -20.87 -0.03
CA LEU A 352 -14.94 -20.74 -0.84
C LEU A 352 -16.00 -21.78 -0.46
N ALA A 353 -15.60 -23.01 -0.18
CA ALA A 353 -16.51 -24.05 0.28
C ALA A 353 -17.10 -23.72 1.67
N LEU A 354 -16.30 -23.17 2.58
CA LEU A 354 -16.77 -22.70 3.90
C LEU A 354 -17.73 -21.50 3.80
N LEU A 355 -17.46 -20.56 2.88
CA LEU A 355 -18.35 -19.43 2.63
C LEU A 355 -19.66 -19.87 1.98
N ALA A 356 -19.61 -20.82 1.05
CA ALA A 356 -20.80 -21.42 0.43
C ALA A 356 -21.64 -22.18 1.47
N ALA A 357 -21.00 -22.93 2.37
CA ALA A 357 -21.70 -23.62 3.47
C ALA A 357 -22.31 -22.65 4.48
N ALA A 358 -21.64 -21.55 4.79
CA ALA A 358 -22.17 -20.49 5.67
C ALA A 358 -23.35 -19.77 5.01
N ALA A 359 -23.30 -19.46 3.72
CA ALA A 359 -24.40 -18.85 2.98
C ALA A 359 -25.62 -19.77 2.87
N ALA A 360 -25.40 -21.08 2.78
CA ALA A 360 -26.48 -22.07 2.81
C ALA A 360 -27.14 -22.21 4.20
N ALA A 361 -26.39 -21.97 5.29
CA ALA A 361 -26.91 -21.99 6.65
C ALA A 361 -27.74 -20.76 7.00
N ASP A 362 -27.50 -19.61 6.34
CA ASP A 362 -28.23 -18.34 6.56
C ASP A 362 -29.49 -18.18 5.70
N GLY A 363 -29.91 -19.22 4.96
CA GLY A 363 -31.20 -19.26 4.27
C GLY A 363 -31.39 -18.29 3.10
N VAL A 364 -30.30 -17.82 2.47
CA VAL A 364 -30.39 -17.01 1.24
C VAL A 364 -30.64 -17.93 0.04
N PRO A 365 -31.71 -17.73 -0.76
CA PRO A 365 -31.98 -18.59 -1.93
C PRO A 365 -30.87 -18.38 -2.97
N THR A 366 -30.15 -19.42 -3.29
CA THR A 366 -29.24 -19.45 -4.44
C THR A 366 -30.07 -19.64 -5.71
N ASP A 367 -30.26 -18.56 -6.48
CA ASP A 367 -30.71 -18.70 -7.86
C ASP A 367 -29.65 -19.43 -8.67
N THR A 368 -30.14 -20.45 -9.36
CA THR A 368 -29.40 -21.41 -10.16
C THR A 368 -28.49 -20.77 -11.20
N VAL A 369 -27.19 -21.01 -11.05
CA VAL A 369 -26.24 -20.88 -12.17
C VAL A 369 -26.21 -22.21 -12.90
N GLU A 370 -26.74 -22.24 -14.12
CA GLU A 370 -26.72 -23.40 -15.00
C GLU A 370 -25.29 -23.83 -15.33
N ASP A 371 -25.09 -25.12 -15.14
CA ASP A 371 -23.91 -25.94 -15.38
C ASP A 371 -23.51 -25.92 -16.87
N THR A 372 -22.49 -25.14 -17.25
CA THR A 372 -21.90 -25.24 -18.60
C THR A 372 -20.74 -26.23 -18.56
N ARG A 373 -21.06 -27.49 -18.74
CA ARG A 373 -20.07 -28.55 -18.96
C ARG A 373 -19.30 -28.30 -20.25
N LEU A 374 -18.01 -28.09 -20.15
CA LEU A 374 -17.06 -28.18 -21.25
C LEU A 374 -16.91 -29.65 -21.64
N VAL A 375 -17.55 -30.04 -22.75
CA VAL A 375 -17.33 -31.32 -23.39
C VAL A 375 -16.04 -31.22 -24.21
N SER A 376 -15.04 -32.01 -23.80
CA SER A 376 -13.86 -32.33 -24.61
C SER A 376 -14.26 -33.41 -25.61
N THR A 377 -14.19 -33.12 -26.90
CA THR A 377 -14.14 -34.16 -27.95
C THR A 377 -12.93 -33.93 -28.83
N ALA A 378 -11.98 -34.82 -28.67
CA ALA A 378 -11.02 -35.13 -29.74
C ALA A 378 -11.65 -36.18 -30.67
N ASP A 379 -11.29 -36.10 -31.92
CA ASP A 379 -11.25 -37.06 -33.00
C ASP A 379 -12.23 -36.89 -34.19
N GLY A 380 -11.60 -36.75 -35.33
CA GLY A 380 -11.71 -37.70 -36.45
C GLY A 380 -12.54 -37.24 -37.66
N SER A 381 -11.84 -36.71 -38.65
CA SER A 381 -11.94 -37.01 -40.09
C SER A 381 -13.31 -36.91 -40.84
N SER A 382 -13.19 -36.25 -41.96
CA SER A 382 -13.76 -36.44 -43.30
C SER A 382 -14.75 -35.40 -43.82
N SER A 383 -14.26 -34.63 -44.78
CA SER A 383 -15.05 -34.04 -45.88
C SER A 383 -15.50 -35.17 -46.86
N PRO A 384 -16.35 -34.96 -47.91
CA PRO A 384 -16.84 -33.72 -48.53
C PRO A 384 -18.34 -33.78 -48.99
N THR A 385 -18.88 -32.76 -49.51
CA THR A 385 -19.54 -32.53 -50.81
C THR A 385 -20.66 -31.49 -50.80
N ALA A 386 -20.48 -30.57 -51.64
CA ALA A 386 -21.35 -29.75 -52.50
C ALA A 386 -22.88 -29.93 -52.45
N GLY A 387 -23.58 -28.74 -52.52
CA GLY A 387 -25.02 -28.67 -52.90
C GLY A 387 -25.60 -27.30 -52.67
N ARG A 388 -25.51 -26.41 -53.52
CA ARG A 388 -26.26 -25.44 -54.31
C ARG A 388 -27.74 -25.20 -53.92
N ALA A 389 -28.05 -23.90 -53.88
CA ALA A 389 -29.29 -23.19 -54.29
C ALA A 389 -30.50 -23.19 -53.30
N ALA A 390 -30.88 -22.09 -52.81
CA ALA A 390 -31.84 -21.07 -53.30
C ALA A 390 -31.78 -19.84 -52.36
#